data_a8f639e1229c65b61707d3cb1fbf0b70
#
_entry.id   a8f639e1229c65b61707d3cb1fbf0b70
#
_cell.length_a   1.000
_cell.length_b   1.000
_cell.length_c   1.000
_cell.angle_alpha   90.00
_cell.angle_beta   90.00
_cell.angle_gamma   90.00
#
_symmetry.space_group_name_H-M   'P 1'
#
loop_
_entity.id
_entity.type
_entity.pdbx_description
1 polymer ?
#
loop_
_entity_poly.entity_id
_entity_poly.type
_entity_poly.pdbx_seq_one_letter_code
_entity_poly.pdbx_strand_id
1 'polypeptide(L)'
;MGSASVRRVDFGYFVRPAAETETGKLRVEPCLGYVIDHAQGRLLFDTGLGADPEVDAHYRPRRIELPDALGAVQLTLSDIDLATNCHLHFDHCGGNPRLGDIPVFVQTVELRSARTTEDYTLPGLIEDNRFEHLSGAAEIWPGVHLIPTPGHTAGHQSLVVQQPDGAVVVAGQSHDTATQYAADRLSWRAHRDSHGQPLPRIPEWMDMLQQFDPRIVYFAHDHSVWRP
;
A
#
# COMPACT_ATOMS: atom_id res chain seq x y z
N MET A 1 -15.23 -20.79 4.10
CA MET A 1 -14.03 -20.04 3.71
C MET A 1 -13.20 -19.83 4.97
N GLY A 2 -11.90 -20.23 4.99
CA GLY A 2 -11.02 -19.91 6.11
C GLY A 2 -10.86 -18.40 6.20
N SER A 3 -10.88 -17.82 7.40
CA SER A 3 -10.67 -16.39 7.57
C SER A 3 -9.21 -16.08 7.26
N ALA A 4 -8.94 -15.22 6.29
CA ALA A 4 -7.61 -14.69 6.08
C ALA A 4 -7.24 -13.78 7.27
N SER A 5 -5.96 -13.76 7.68
CA SER A 5 -5.47 -12.82 8.69
C SER A 5 -4.50 -11.81 8.07
N VAL A 6 -4.47 -10.61 8.65
CA VAL A 6 -3.58 -9.53 8.21
C VAL A 6 -2.61 -9.21 9.34
N ARG A 7 -1.32 -9.32 9.07
CA ARG A 7 -0.22 -8.99 9.99
C ARG A 7 0.55 -7.78 9.48
N ARG A 8 0.74 -6.76 10.31
CA ARG A 8 1.56 -5.60 9.99
C ARG A 8 3.04 -5.93 10.10
N VAL A 9 3.82 -5.49 9.12
CA VAL A 9 5.28 -5.56 9.08
C VAL A 9 5.83 -4.14 9.17
N ASP A 10 6.81 -3.91 10.02
CA ASP A 10 7.46 -2.62 10.24
C ASP A 10 8.79 -2.59 9.49
N PHE A 11 8.94 -1.68 8.53
CA PHE A 11 10.16 -1.45 7.77
C PHE A 11 10.95 -0.24 8.28
N GLY A 12 10.57 0.32 9.43
CA GLY A 12 11.16 1.50 10.01
C GLY A 12 10.41 2.78 9.71
N TYR A 13 11.13 3.89 9.53
CA TYR A 13 10.52 5.20 9.33
C TYR A 13 11.45 6.12 8.53
N PHE A 14 10.90 7.21 8.04
CA PHE A 14 11.65 8.31 7.43
C PHE A 14 11.09 9.67 7.86
N VAL A 15 11.84 10.73 7.55
CA VAL A 15 11.43 12.11 7.85
C VAL A 15 11.00 12.80 6.56
N ARG A 16 9.70 12.97 6.37
CA ARG A 16 9.20 13.73 5.22
C ARG A 16 9.53 15.20 5.38
N PRO A 17 10.16 15.82 4.35
CA PRO A 17 10.48 17.24 4.36
C PRO A 17 9.25 18.14 4.48
N ALA A 18 9.41 19.30 5.08
CA ALA A 18 8.32 20.25 5.29
C ALA A 18 7.64 20.70 3.97
N ALA A 19 8.40 20.77 2.88
CA ALA A 19 7.90 21.15 1.56
C ALA A 19 6.96 20.10 0.95
N GLU A 20 7.01 18.85 1.42
CA GLU A 20 6.23 17.73 0.93
C GLU A 20 5.02 17.39 1.83
N THR A 21 4.79 18.18 2.88
CA THR A 21 3.66 18.00 3.80
C THR A 21 2.65 19.12 3.65
N GLU A 22 1.35 18.79 3.77
CA GLU A 22 0.27 19.79 3.75
C GLU A 22 0.41 20.87 4.84
N THR A 23 1.06 20.51 5.95
CA THR A 23 1.22 21.40 7.11
C THR A 23 2.44 22.32 7.00
N GLY A 24 3.31 22.11 6.02
CA GLY A 24 4.61 22.81 5.91
C GLY A 24 5.58 22.53 7.08
N LYS A 25 5.42 21.39 7.77
CA LYS A 25 6.28 20.98 8.89
C LYS A 25 6.86 19.61 8.62
N LEU A 26 8.10 19.38 9.12
CA LEU A 26 8.70 18.05 9.11
C LEU A 26 7.75 17.04 9.78
N ARG A 27 7.60 15.87 9.16
CA ARG A 27 6.79 14.77 9.69
C ARG A 27 7.61 13.47 9.70
N VAL A 28 7.63 12.76 10.82
CA VAL A 28 8.18 11.39 10.87
C VAL A 28 7.07 10.43 10.51
N GLU A 29 7.31 9.61 9.49
CA GLU A 29 6.34 8.66 8.95
C GLU A 29 6.87 7.24 9.07
N PRO A 30 6.06 6.28 9.58
CA PRO A 30 6.42 4.88 9.53
C PRO A 30 6.40 4.39 8.08
N CYS A 31 7.16 3.35 7.78
CA CYS A 31 7.05 2.60 6.56
C CYS A 31 6.53 1.20 6.90
N LEU A 32 5.29 0.91 6.54
CA LEU A 32 4.56 -0.28 6.94
C LEU A 32 4.16 -1.11 5.72
N GLY A 33 4.41 -2.41 5.81
CA GLY A 33 3.83 -3.40 4.91
C GLY A 33 2.93 -4.38 5.66
N TYR A 34 2.37 -5.34 4.94
CA TYR A 34 1.40 -6.26 5.51
C TYR A 34 1.56 -7.66 4.91
N VAL A 35 1.49 -8.68 5.76
CA VAL A 35 1.38 -10.07 5.31
C VAL A 35 -0.04 -10.53 5.50
N ILE A 36 -0.60 -11.10 4.45
CA ILE A 36 -1.91 -11.72 4.44
C ILE A 36 -1.71 -13.24 4.45
N ASP A 37 -2.09 -13.89 5.57
CA ASP A 37 -2.17 -15.34 5.63
C ASP A 37 -3.51 -15.78 5.05
N HIS A 38 -3.48 -16.55 3.97
CA HIS A 38 -4.65 -17.07 3.28
C HIS A 38 -4.54 -18.57 3.07
N ALA A 39 -5.66 -19.26 2.84
CA ALA A 39 -5.66 -20.71 2.58
C ALA A 39 -4.85 -21.11 1.33
N GLN A 40 -4.62 -20.19 0.41
CA GLN A 40 -3.83 -20.44 -0.81
C GLN A 40 -2.36 -20.04 -0.68
N GLY A 41 -1.93 -19.45 0.44
CA GLY A 41 -0.56 -19.02 0.66
C GLY A 41 -0.45 -17.71 1.42
N ARG A 42 0.74 -17.10 1.38
CA ARG A 42 1.04 -15.80 2.00
C ARG A 42 1.35 -14.76 0.95
N LEU A 43 0.66 -13.63 1.06
CA LEU A 43 0.89 -12.44 0.24
C LEU A 43 1.59 -11.37 1.07
N LEU A 44 2.66 -10.82 0.55
CA LEU A 44 3.33 -9.63 1.09
C LEU A 44 2.87 -8.39 0.32
N PHE A 45 2.31 -7.42 1.03
CA PHE A 45 1.94 -6.10 0.51
C PHE A 45 2.98 -5.08 0.97
N ASP A 46 3.71 -4.50 0.02
CA ASP A 46 4.87 -3.63 0.14
C ASP A 46 6.10 -4.30 0.79
N THR A 47 7.29 -3.83 0.42
CA THR A 47 8.57 -4.45 0.78
C THR A 47 9.55 -3.50 1.47
N GLY A 48 9.10 -2.27 1.76
CA GLY A 48 9.84 -1.30 2.57
C GLY A 48 10.74 -0.35 1.79
N LEU A 49 11.72 0.22 2.50
CA LEU A 49 12.54 1.36 2.09
C LEU A 49 13.76 0.94 1.26
N GLY A 50 13.89 1.45 0.04
CA GLY A 50 15.10 1.38 -0.76
C GLY A 50 16.22 2.25 -0.19
N ALA A 51 17.47 1.95 -0.57
CA ALA A 51 18.65 2.64 -0.09
C ALA A 51 19.36 3.37 -1.25
N ASP A 52 19.58 4.67 -1.07
CA ASP A 52 20.32 5.52 -1.98
C ASP A 52 20.90 6.72 -1.21
N PRO A 53 22.15 7.16 -1.47
CA PRO A 53 22.78 8.24 -0.72
C PRO A 53 22.02 9.57 -0.76
N GLU A 54 21.40 9.94 -1.88
CA GLU A 54 20.65 11.19 -2.03
C GLU A 54 19.31 11.10 -1.30
N VAL A 55 18.60 9.98 -1.45
CA VAL A 55 17.38 9.68 -0.71
C VAL A 55 17.63 9.67 0.80
N ASP A 56 18.76 9.08 1.24
CA ASP A 56 19.13 9.03 2.65
C ASP A 56 19.45 10.42 3.21
N ALA A 57 20.12 11.26 2.45
CA ALA A 57 20.38 12.65 2.84
C ALA A 57 19.08 13.47 2.95
N HIS A 58 18.10 13.21 2.07
CA HIS A 58 16.84 13.95 1.99
C HIS A 58 15.84 13.50 3.04
N TYR A 59 15.54 12.21 3.11
CA TYR A 59 14.50 11.63 3.97
C TYR A 59 15.01 11.10 5.31
N ARG A 60 16.31 10.94 5.50
CA ARG A 60 16.95 10.46 6.73
C ARG A 60 16.29 9.19 7.29
N PRO A 61 16.15 8.12 6.50
CA PRO A 61 15.41 6.94 6.89
C PRO A 61 16.11 6.14 7.98
N ARG A 62 15.33 5.46 8.81
CA ARG A 62 15.75 4.37 9.66
C ARG A 62 15.14 3.08 9.14
N ARG A 63 15.92 2.30 8.41
CA ARG A 63 15.46 1.08 7.74
C ARG A 63 15.48 -0.12 8.66
N ILE A 64 14.49 -0.99 8.47
CA ILE A 64 14.52 -2.39 8.87
C ILE A 64 14.46 -3.17 7.54
N GLU A 65 15.51 -3.94 7.29
CA GLU A 65 15.61 -4.72 6.05
C GLU A 65 14.52 -5.79 5.98
N LEU A 66 14.04 -6.12 4.77
CA LEU A 66 12.93 -7.06 4.55
C LEU A 66 13.09 -8.39 5.29
N PRO A 67 14.26 -9.09 5.33
CA PRO A 67 14.41 -10.31 6.10
C PRO A 67 14.22 -10.11 7.60
N ASP A 68 14.75 -9.02 8.16
CA ASP A 68 14.64 -8.71 9.58
C ASP A 68 13.22 -8.33 9.97
N ALA A 69 12.55 -7.55 9.12
CA ALA A 69 11.15 -7.15 9.29
C ALA A 69 10.21 -8.37 9.26
N LEU A 70 10.42 -9.32 8.34
CA LEU A 70 9.70 -10.59 8.32
C LEU A 70 10.04 -11.44 9.54
N GLY A 71 11.32 -11.50 9.96
CA GLY A 71 11.75 -12.20 11.16
C GLY A 71 11.06 -11.70 12.43
N ALA A 72 10.79 -10.40 12.55
CA ALA A 72 10.07 -9.82 13.68
C ALA A 72 8.61 -10.31 13.79
N VAL A 73 8.02 -10.75 12.68
CA VAL A 73 6.68 -11.37 12.65
C VAL A 73 6.75 -12.90 12.47
N GLN A 74 7.90 -13.50 12.76
CA GLN A 74 8.18 -14.94 12.72
C GLN A 74 8.00 -15.56 11.34
N LEU A 75 8.42 -14.84 10.29
CA LEU A 75 8.42 -15.27 8.89
C LEU A 75 9.81 -15.11 8.26
N THR A 76 10.00 -15.79 7.15
CA THR A 76 11.13 -15.66 6.25
C THR A 76 10.64 -15.40 4.83
N LEU A 77 11.52 -15.03 3.91
CA LEU A 77 11.16 -14.87 2.50
C LEU A 77 10.61 -16.17 1.88
N SER A 78 11.08 -17.32 2.31
CA SER A 78 10.56 -18.63 1.83
C SER A 78 9.13 -18.93 2.27
N ASP A 79 8.57 -18.15 3.17
CA ASP A 79 7.18 -18.25 3.60
C ASP A 79 6.23 -17.41 2.73
N ILE A 80 6.76 -16.60 1.81
CA ILE A 80 6.00 -15.69 0.95
C ILE A 80 5.80 -16.32 -0.43
N ASP A 81 4.55 -16.49 -0.85
CA ASP A 81 4.19 -17.11 -2.12
C ASP A 81 4.01 -16.09 -3.25
N LEU A 82 3.57 -14.88 -2.91
CA LEU A 82 3.46 -13.75 -3.83
C LEU A 82 3.60 -12.41 -3.13
N ALA A 83 3.94 -11.38 -3.87
CA ALA A 83 4.01 -10.01 -3.37
C ALA A 83 3.18 -9.06 -4.26
N THR A 84 2.89 -7.90 -3.73
CA THR A 84 2.34 -6.77 -4.47
C THR A 84 2.83 -5.46 -3.86
N ASN A 85 3.03 -4.45 -4.67
CA ASN A 85 3.29 -3.10 -4.19
C ASN A 85 2.05 -2.23 -4.41
N CYS A 86 1.74 -1.36 -3.46
CA CYS A 86 0.68 -0.37 -3.69
C CYS A 86 1.06 0.57 -4.84
N HIS A 87 2.33 0.92 -4.93
CA HIS A 87 2.98 1.61 -6.05
C HIS A 87 4.51 1.39 -5.98
N LEU A 88 5.28 1.96 -6.89
CA LEU A 88 6.70 1.64 -7.04
C LEU A 88 7.64 2.78 -6.64
N HIS A 89 7.27 3.64 -5.68
CA HIS A 89 8.24 4.53 -5.06
C HIS A 89 9.18 3.76 -4.13
N PHE A 90 10.34 4.34 -3.83
CA PHE A 90 11.44 3.71 -3.10
C PHE A 90 11.05 3.19 -1.71
N ASP A 91 10.05 3.78 -1.08
CA ASP A 91 9.59 3.44 0.28
C ASP A 91 8.54 2.32 0.32
N HIS A 92 8.14 1.81 -0.85
CA HIS A 92 7.21 0.68 -0.97
C HIS A 92 7.82 -0.54 -1.66
N CYS A 93 8.80 -0.35 -2.53
CA CYS A 93 9.41 -1.42 -3.31
C CYS A 93 10.89 -1.69 -2.97
N GLY A 94 11.40 -1.12 -1.87
CA GLY A 94 12.81 -1.21 -1.49
C GLY A 94 13.37 -2.61 -1.30
N GLY A 95 12.55 -3.55 -0.84
CA GLY A 95 12.92 -4.96 -0.68
C GLY A 95 12.68 -5.82 -1.92
N ASN A 96 12.10 -5.28 -3.00
CA ASN A 96 11.80 -6.04 -4.22
C ASN A 96 12.98 -6.85 -4.77
N PRO A 97 14.24 -6.33 -4.80
CA PRO A 97 15.38 -7.09 -5.30
C PRO A 97 15.67 -8.40 -4.53
N ARG A 98 15.12 -8.56 -3.33
CA ARG A 98 15.27 -9.76 -2.49
C ARG A 98 14.20 -10.83 -2.77
N LEU A 99 13.17 -10.50 -3.55
CA LEU A 99 12.03 -11.40 -3.80
C LEU A 99 12.39 -12.55 -4.75
N GLY A 100 13.45 -12.40 -5.60
CA GLY A 100 13.84 -13.43 -6.55
C GLY A 100 12.70 -13.83 -7.48
N ASP A 101 12.33 -15.11 -7.50
CA ASP A 101 11.27 -15.65 -8.36
C ASP A 101 9.84 -15.44 -7.81
N ILE A 102 9.67 -14.82 -6.63
CA ILE A 102 8.35 -14.52 -6.08
C ILE A 102 7.63 -13.55 -7.02
N PRO A 103 6.42 -13.89 -7.54
CA PRO A 103 5.69 -13.01 -8.43
C PRO A 103 5.23 -11.75 -7.71
N VAL A 104 5.35 -10.59 -8.38
CA VAL A 104 4.96 -9.28 -7.86
C VAL A 104 3.83 -8.70 -8.70
N PHE A 105 2.64 -8.59 -8.12
CA PHE A 105 1.48 -8.00 -8.80
C PHE A 105 1.56 -6.48 -8.80
N VAL A 106 1.41 -5.86 -9.96
CA VAL A 106 1.46 -4.41 -10.15
C VAL A 106 0.53 -3.97 -11.29
N GLN A 107 -0.04 -2.79 -11.18
CA GLN A 107 -0.78 -2.20 -12.31
C GLN A 107 0.18 -1.89 -13.47
N THR A 108 -0.23 -2.22 -14.69
CA THR A 108 0.56 -1.98 -15.91
C THR A 108 0.97 -0.51 -16.06
N VAL A 109 0.08 0.41 -15.69
CA VAL A 109 0.36 1.85 -15.74
C VAL A 109 1.43 2.26 -14.72
N GLU A 110 1.45 1.65 -13.54
CA GLU A 110 2.45 1.89 -12.51
C GLU A 110 3.84 1.49 -12.98
N LEU A 111 3.97 0.24 -13.44
CA LEU A 111 5.26 -0.27 -13.92
C LEU A 111 5.77 0.52 -15.14
N ARG A 112 4.86 0.97 -16.01
CA ARG A 112 5.23 1.87 -17.11
C ARG A 112 5.80 3.17 -16.58
N SER A 113 5.10 3.83 -15.65
CA SER A 113 5.56 5.09 -15.04
C SER A 113 6.92 4.91 -14.39
N ALA A 114 7.11 3.85 -13.60
CA ALA A 114 8.38 3.58 -12.92
C ALA A 114 9.56 3.33 -13.88
N ARG A 115 9.29 2.83 -15.09
CA ARG A 115 10.32 2.57 -16.11
C ARG A 115 10.61 3.74 -17.04
N THR A 116 9.72 4.72 -17.12
CA THR A 116 9.79 5.80 -18.14
C THR A 116 9.87 7.20 -17.55
N THR A 117 9.60 7.37 -16.28
CA THR A 117 9.68 8.66 -15.58
C THR A 117 10.98 8.72 -14.80
N GLU A 118 11.76 9.76 -15.03
CA GLU A 118 13.01 10.04 -14.29
C GLU A 118 12.67 10.22 -12.80
N ASP A 119 13.52 9.73 -11.92
CA ASP A 119 13.41 9.81 -10.46
C ASP A 119 12.12 9.24 -9.85
N TYR A 120 11.37 8.42 -10.61
CA TYR A 120 10.15 7.79 -10.09
C TYR A 120 10.45 6.74 -9.01
N THR A 121 11.48 5.95 -9.23
CA THR A 121 11.97 4.92 -8.30
C THR A 121 13.48 4.83 -8.36
N LEU A 122 14.09 4.17 -7.39
CA LEU A 122 15.54 3.99 -7.39
C LEU A 122 15.97 2.91 -8.39
N PRO A 123 17.14 3.09 -9.04
CA PRO A 123 17.75 2.05 -9.87
C PRO A 123 17.93 0.74 -9.07
N GLY A 124 17.72 -0.39 -9.74
CA GLY A 124 17.88 -1.72 -9.14
C GLY A 124 16.68 -2.24 -8.35
N LEU A 125 15.66 -1.40 -8.09
CA LEU A 125 14.52 -1.83 -7.29
C LEU A 125 13.48 -2.64 -8.08
N ILE A 126 13.46 -2.51 -9.41
CA ILE A 126 12.40 -3.09 -10.26
C ILE A 126 12.92 -3.88 -11.48
N GLU A 127 14.23 -3.99 -11.69
CA GLU A 127 14.79 -4.56 -12.91
C GLU A 127 14.64 -6.08 -12.98
N ASP A 128 14.95 -6.79 -11.91
CA ASP A 128 15.04 -8.26 -11.87
C ASP A 128 13.78 -8.95 -11.30
N ASN A 129 12.70 -8.22 -11.09
CA ASN A 129 11.49 -8.79 -10.51
C ASN A 129 10.62 -9.50 -11.56
N ARG A 130 10.00 -10.59 -11.13
CA ARG A 130 8.94 -11.25 -11.87
C ARG A 130 7.62 -10.50 -11.68
N PHE A 131 7.37 -9.48 -12.51
CA PHE A 131 6.11 -8.74 -12.46
C PHE A 131 4.95 -9.47 -13.15
N GLU A 132 3.83 -9.57 -12.42
CA GLU A 132 2.53 -9.98 -12.95
C GLU A 132 1.67 -8.72 -13.16
N HIS A 133 1.31 -8.47 -14.42
CA HIS A 133 0.70 -7.22 -14.86
C HIS A 133 -0.80 -7.23 -14.66
N LEU A 134 -1.33 -6.21 -14.00
CA LEU A 134 -2.76 -5.97 -13.85
C LEU A 134 -3.23 -4.77 -14.67
N SER A 135 -4.47 -4.81 -15.12
CA SER A 135 -5.15 -3.69 -15.78
C SER A 135 -6.54 -3.54 -15.19
N GLY A 136 -6.64 -2.81 -14.09
CA GLY A 136 -7.88 -2.66 -13.33
C GLY A 136 -7.95 -3.55 -12.09
N ALA A 137 -9.16 -3.69 -11.55
CA ALA A 137 -9.42 -4.52 -10.39
C ALA A 137 -9.27 -6.02 -10.71
N ALA A 138 -8.68 -6.78 -9.79
CA ALA A 138 -8.47 -8.21 -9.95
C ALA A 138 -8.67 -8.95 -8.62
N GLU A 139 -9.33 -10.09 -8.65
CA GLU A 139 -9.34 -11.07 -7.56
C GLU A 139 -8.16 -12.02 -7.78
N ILE A 140 -7.15 -11.95 -6.89
CA ILE A 140 -5.92 -12.74 -7.01
C ILE A 140 -5.98 -14.06 -6.24
N TRP A 141 -6.78 -14.12 -5.19
CA TRP A 141 -7.19 -15.32 -4.47
C TRP A 141 -8.66 -15.15 -4.05
N PRO A 142 -9.41 -16.21 -3.77
CA PRO A 142 -10.81 -16.12 -3.36
C PRO A 142 -11.00 -15.15 -2.17
N GLY A 143 -11.70 -14.03 -2.42
CA GLY A 143 -11.90 -12.97 -1.44
C GLY A 143 -10.72 -12.03 -1.22
N VAL A 144 -9.66 -12.10 -2.03
CA VAL A 144 -8.50 -11.19 -1.97
C VAL A 144 -8.41 -10.44 -3.30
N HIS A 145 -8.63 -9.12 -3.24
CA HIS A 145 -8.71 -8.27 -4.42
C HIS A 145 -7.67 -7.17 -4.41
N LEU A 146 -7.10 -6.87 -5.56
CA LEU A 146 -6.33 -5.65 -5.82
C LEU A 146 -7.23 -4.66 -6.55
N ILE A 147 -7.41 -3.48 -5.98
CA ILE A 147 -8.32 -2.43 -6.46
C ILE A 147 -7.48 -1.22 -6.84
N PRO A 148 -7.53 -0.73 -8.09
CA PRO A 148 -6.89 0.54 -8.45
C PRO A 148 -7.44 1.69 -7.60
N THR A 149 -6.54 2.43 -6.98
CA THR A 149 -6.84 3.60 -6.16
C THR A 149 -5.93 4.76 -6.55
N PRO A 150 -5.99 5.21 -7.83
CA PRO A 150 -5.11 6.25 -8.35
C PRO A 150 -5.32 7.58 -7.62
N GLY A 151 -4.24 8.34 -7.51
CA GLY A 151 -4.22 9.64 -6.85
C GLY A 151 -2.79 10.01 -6.48
N HIS A 152 -2.18 9.31 -5.53
CA HIS A 152 -0.77 9.45 -5.20
C HIS A 152 0.12 9.12 -6.42
N THR A 153 -0.15 7.98 -7.06
CA THR A 153 0.36 7.68 -8.40
C THR A 153 -0.79 7.26 -9.32
N ALA A 154 -0.56 7.27 -10.64
CA ALA A 154 -1.55 6.87 -11.62
C ALA A 154 -1.88 5.36 -11.55
N GLY A 155 -0.95 4.55 -11.08
CA GLY A 155 -1.09 3.10 -10.99
C GLY A 155 -1.20 2.58 -9.55
N HIS A 156 -1.40 3.46 -8.58
CA HIS A 156 -1.58 3.05 -7.18
C HIS A 156 -2.75 2.07 -7.03
N GLN A 157 -2.57 1.06 -6.18
CA GLN A 157 -3.58 0.06 -5.85
C GLN A 157 -3.66 -0.22 -4.35
N SER A 158 -4.84 -0.55 -3.88
CA SER A 158 -5.11 -1.03 -2.52
C SER A 158 -5.48 -2.50 -2.53
N LEU A 159 -5.24 -3.19 -1.42
CA LEU A 159 -5.63 -4.58 -1.23
C LEU A 159 -6.89 -4.67 -0.39
N VAL A 160 -7.83 -5.52 -0.79
CA VAL A 160 -9.05 -5.83 -0.05
C VAL A 160 -9.08 -7.31 0.28
N VAL A 161 -9.27 -7.62 1.55
CA VAL A 161 -9.43 -8.99 2.06
C VAL A 161 -10.83 -9.14 2.62
N GLN A 162 -11.69 -9.90 1.94
CA GLN A 162 -13.05 -10.16 2.38
C GLN A 162 -13.06 -11.07 3.60
N GLN A 163 -13.90 -10.73 4.57
CA GLN A 163 -14.13 -11.52 5.78
C GLN A 163 -15.65 -11.65 6.01
N PRO A 164 -16.11 -12.59 6.85
CA PRO A 164 -17.54 -12.82 7.06
C PRO A 164 -18.33 -11.60 7.59
N ASP A 165 -17.64 -10.69 8.29
CA ASP A 165 -18.20 -9.50 8.96
C ASP A 165 -17.84 -8.19 8.25
N GLY A 166 -17.40 -8.25 6.98
CA GLY A 166 -16.97 -7.11 6.17
C GLY A 166 -15.53 -7.27 5.71
N ALA A 167 -14.92 -6.23 5.15
CA ALA A 167 -13.59 -6.32 4.59
C ALA A 167 -12.52 -5.66 5.45
N VAL A 168 -11.31 -6.21 5.38
CA VAL A 168 -10.07 -5.54 5.77
C VAL A 168 -9.45 -4.94 4.51
N VAL A 169 -9.14 -3.65 4.55
CA VAL A 169 -8.47 -2.94 3.45
C VAL A 169 -7.05 -2.58 3.88
N VAL A 170 -6.07 -2.87 3.04
CA VAL A 170 -4.73 -2.31 3.12
C VAL A 170 -4.65 -1.23 2.04
N ALA A 171 -4.78 0.01 2.47
CA ALA A 171 -4.96 1.17 1.60
C ALA A 171 -3.66 1.61 0.89
N GLY A 172 -2.50 1.11 1.34
CA GLY A 172 -1.21 1.63 0.88
C GLY A 172 -1.08 3.10 1.20
N GLN A 173 -0.76 3.89 0.20
CA GLN A 173 -0.71 5.36 0.27
C GLN A 173 -1.84 6.02 -0.55
N SER A 174 -3.01 5.39 -0.63
CA SER A 174 -4.19 6.08 -1.17
C SER A 174 -4.62 7.25 -0.28
N HIS A 175 -4.28 7.17 1.00
CA HIS A 175 -4.33 8.21 2.03
C HIS A 175 -3.11 8.05 2.93
N ASP A 176 -2.49 9.16 3.34
CA ASP A 176 -1.36 9.12 4.27
C ASP A 176 -1.81 8.73 5.69
N THR A 177 -3.05 9.06 6.07
CA THR A 177 -3.54 8.86 7.43
C THR A 177 -4.97 8.32 7.51
N ALA A 178 -5.27 7.66 8.64
CA ALA A 178 -6.62 7.22 8.97
C ALA A 178 -7.62 8.39 9.02
N THR A 179 -7.18 9.58 9.41
CA THR A 179 -8.01 10.79 9.48
C THR A 179 -8.42 11.27 8.09
N GLN A 180 -7.50 11.26 7.11
CA GLN A 180 -7.83 11.62 5.71
C GLN A 180 -8.86 10.63 5.14
N TYR A 181 -8.64 9.33 5.31
CA TYR A 181 -9.61 8.32 4.88
C TYR A 181 -10.99 8.50 5.53
N ALA A 182 -11.02 8.78 6.84
CA ALA A 182 -12.28 9.03 7.57
C ALA A 182 -13.04 10.24 7.01
N ALA A 183 -12.33 11.31 6.65
CA ALA A 183 -12.92 12.52 6.08
C ALA A 183 -13.52 12.24 4.68
N ASP A 184 -12.80 11.53 3.81
CA ASP A 184 -13.28 11.17 2.48
C ASP A 184 -14.46 10.19 2.55
N ARG A 185 -14.41 9.22 3.45
CA ARG A 185 -15.54 8.30 3.68
C ARG A 185 -16.77 9.02 4.19
N LEU A 186 -16.61 10.00 5.09
CA LEU A 186 -17.74 10.82 5.56
C LEU A 186 -18.33 11.65 4.41
N SER A 187 -17.46 12.25 3.59
CA SER A 187 -17.88 12.98 2.38
C SER A 187 -18.61 12.08 1.40
N TRP A 188 -18.11 10.85 1.17
CA TRP A 188 -18.78 9.84 0.36
C TRP A 188 -20.19 9.51 0.88
N ARG A 189 -20.36 9.35 2.19
CA ARG A 189 -21.69 9.15 2.80
C ARG A 189 -22.61 10.36 2.55
N ALA A 190 -22.09 11.58 2.76
CA ALA A 190 -22.87 12.79 2.53
C ALA A 190 -23.37 12.90 1.07
N HIS A 191 -22.55 12.51 0.08
CA HIS A 191 -22.98 12.42 -1.31
C HIS A 191 -24.13 11.42 -1.51
N ARG A 192 -24.06 10.25 -0.89
CA ARG A 192 -25.10 9.22 -0.98
C ARG A 192 -26.38 9.59 -0.25
N ASP A 193 -26.27 10.28 0.87
CA ASP A 193 -27.42 10.76 1.66
C ASP A 193 -28.10 11.98 1.00
N SER A 194 -27.64 12.38 -0.18
CA SER A 194 -28.19 13.47 -0.98
C SER A 194 -28.25 14.82 -0.24
N HIS A 195 -27.25 15.09 0.60
CA HIS A 195 -27.12 16.42 1.23
C HIS A 195 -26.91 17.50 0.18
N GLY A 196 -27.36 18.72 0.51
CA GLY A 196 -27.27 19.87 -0.39
C GLY A 196 -25.81 20.18 -0.79
N GLN A 197 -25.64 20.78 -1.96
CA GLN A 197 -24.35 21.22 -2.48
C GLN A 197 -23.95 22.59 -1.91
N PRO A 198 -22.64 22.94 -1.85
CA PRO A 198 -21.50 22.13 -2.32
C PRO A 198 -21.05 21.09 -1.30
N LEU A 199 -20.54 19.95 -1.78
CA LEU A 199 -19.89 18.91 -1.00
C LEU A 199 -18.41 18.76 -1.42
N PRO A 200 -17.52 18.30 -0.52
CA PRO A 200 -16.14 18.01 -0.88
C PRO A 200 -16.06 16.98 -2.02
N ARG A 201 -15.05 17.10 -2.88
CA ARG A 201 -14.76 16.06 -3.87
C ARG A 201 -14.24 14.83 -3.15
N ILE A 202 -14.60 13.67 -3.66
CA ILE A 202 -14.12 12.36 -3.21
C ILE A 202 -13.40 11.67 -4.36
N PRO A 203 -12.44 10.77 -4.07
CA PRO A 203 -11.83 9.94 -5.10
C PRO A 203 -12.89 9.07 -5.79
N GLU A 204 -12.82 8.97 -7.12
CA GLU A 204 -13.79 8.17 -7.92
C GLU A 204 -13.78 6.68 -7.55
N TRP A 205 -12.64 6.15 -7.14
CA TRP A 205 -12.50 4.76 -6.71
C TRP A 205 -13.10 4.47 -5.32
N MET A 206 -13.52 5.49 -4.57
CA MET A 206 -14.12 5.29 -3.23
C MET A 206 -15.34 4.38 -3.30
N ASP A 207 -16.18 4.51 -4.33
CA ASP A 207 -17.34 3.63 -4.52
C ASP A 207 -16.94 2.15 -4.64
N MET A 208 -15.84 1.85 -5.33
CA MET A 208 -15.34 0.47 -5.47
C MET A 208 -14.90 -0.11 -4.11
N LEU A 209 -14.19 0.65 -3.29
CA LEU A 209 -13.79 0.18 -1.97
C LEU A 209 -14.99 -0.01 -1.02
N GLN A 210 -15.95 0.92 -1.06
CA GLN A 210 -17.11 0.88 -0.15
C GLN A 210 -18.08 -0.29 -0.48
N GLN A 211 -18.06 -0.86 -1.69
CA GLN A 211 -18.82 -2.07 -2.03
C GLN A 211 -18.41 -3.30 -1.21
N PHE A 212 -17.19 -3.33 -0.70
CA PHE A 212 -16.68 -4.41 0.15
C PHE A 212 -17.04 -4.25 1.64
N ASP A 213 -17.77 -3.21 2.04
CA ASP A 213 -18.10 -2.90 3.44
C ASP A 213 -16.86 -2.89 4.36
N PRO A 214 -15.91 -1.95 4.19
CA PRO A 214 -14.68 -1.91 4.98
C PRO A 214 -14.96 -1.79 6.47
N ARG A 215 -14.36 -2.70 7.27
CA ARG A 215 -14.43 -2.71 8.74
C ARG A 215 -13.13 -2.28 9.39
N ILE A 216 -12.02 -2.47 8.70
CA ILE A 216 -10.71 -2.04 9.13
C ILE A 216 -9.96 -1.54 7.90
N VAL A 217 -9.31 -0.38 8.01
CA VAL A 217 -8.41 0.11 6.97
C VAL A 217 -7.06 0.42 7.57
N TYR A 218 -6.02 -0.18 6.99
CA TYR A 218 -4.61 0.01 7.31
C TYR A 218 -3.93 0.89 6.28
N PHE A 219 -2.86 1.60 6.67
CA PHE A 219 -2.14 2.58 5.86
C PHE A 219 -0.64 2.28 5.88
N ALA A 220 0.08 2.71 4.84
CA ALA A 220 1.53 2.52 4.75
C ALA A 220 2.30 3.48 5.69
N HIS A 221 1.77 4.69 5.94
CA HIS A 221 2.46 5.74 6.68
C HIS A 221 1.75 6.18 7.96
N ASP A 222 0.78 5.38 8.47
CA ASP A 222 0.11 5.64 9.73
C ASP A 222 -0.03 4.37 10.56
N HIS A 223 0.40 4.43 11.82
CA HIS A 223 0.18 3.34 12.78
C HIS A 223 -1.28 3.22 13.19
N SER A 224 -2.06 4.30 13.06
CA SER A 224 -3.48 4.29 13.33
C SER A 224 -4.22 3.49 12.28
N VAL A 225 -5.36 2.92 12.66
CA VAL A 225 -6.26 2.21 11.76
C VAL A 225 -7.62 2.90 11.77
N TRP A 226 -8.25 2.93 10.60
CA TRP A 226 -9.62 3.37 10.55
C TRP A 226 -10.58 2.21 10.88
N ARG A 227 -11.63 2.50 11.65
CA ARG A 227 -12.77 1.62 11.93
C ARG A 227 -14.06 2.43 11.87
N PRO A 228 -15.22 1.84 11.48
CA PRO A 228 -16.53 2.53 11.44
C PRO A 228 -17.00 3.01 12.80
#